data_4529ffc52b7fcc04e588fb9c296e684c
#
_entry.id   4529ffc52b7fcc04e588fb9c296e684c
#
_cell.length_a   1.000
_cell.length_b   1.000
_cell.length_c   1.000
_cell.angle_alpha   90.00
_cell.angle_beta   90.00
_cell.angle_gamma   90.00
#
_symmetry.space_group_name_H-M   'P 1'
#
loop_
_entity.id
_entity.type
_entity.pdbx_description
1 polymer ?
#
loop_
_entity_poly.entity_id
_entity_poly.type
_entity_poly.pdbx_seq_one_letter_code
_entity_poly.pdbx_strand_id
1 'polypeptide(L)'
;LDVDGTTQLDGLNVDGTTTLDATTIAGDLTVGSGQLNIDNLRLDGNVLSSTNSNGSISLLPNGSGDVVIGDGTDNDLQVKGDVIAFHSSDIKLKENITRIPDALDKISSLSGNTYTWIEGHKYEGQDDTGVIAQEVEALGLPGLTTTREDGTKGVRYEKLIPVLIEAIKELKAEIDILKK
;
A
#
# COMPACT_ATOMS: atom_id res chain seq x y z
N LEU A 1 -42.46 -6.65 28.97
CA LEU A 1 -42.37 -8.11 29.14
C LEU A 1 -40.94 -8.40 29.65
N ASP A 2 -40.87 -8.90 30.86
CA ASP A 2 -39.60 -9.41 31.43
C ASP A 2 -39.62 -10.93 31.32
N VAL A 3 -38.58 -11.51 30.72
CA VAL A 3 -38.50 -12.95 30.49
C VAL A 3 -37.17 -13.46 31.01
N ASP A 4 -37.18 -14.13 32.16
CA ASP A 4 -36.01 -14.72 32.82
C ASP A 4 -35.61 -16.08 32.20
N GLY A 5 -35.76 -16.27 30.96
CA GLY A 5 -35.48 -17.56 30.32
C GLY A 5 -35.40 -17.48 28.80
N THR A 6 -35.54 -18.62 28.15
CA THR A 6 -35.50 -18.72 26.70
C THR A 6 -36.87 -18.35 26.10
N THR A 7 -36.88 -17.41 25.18
CA THR A 7 -38.08 -17.09 24.37
C THR A 7 -37.85 -17.59 22.95
N GLN A 8 -38.78 -18.38 22.42
CA GLN A 8 -38.79 -18.79 21.02
C GLN A 8 -39.83 -17.96 20.27
N LEU A 9 -39.41 -17.31 19.20
CA LEU A 9 -40.27 -16.51 18.33
C LEU A 9 -40.03 -16.93 16.88
N ASP A 10 -41.13 -17.16 16.14
CA ASP A 10 -41.05 -17.43 14.70
C ASP A 10 -40.71 -16.15 13.90
N GLY A 11 -40.93 -14.99 14.46
CA GLY A 11 -40.58 -13.71 13.91
C GLY A 11 -40.63 -12.61 14.98
N LEU A 12 -39.69 -11.69 14.93
CA LEU A 12 -39.66 -10.49 15.78
C LEU A 12 -39.60 -9.28 14.87
N ASN A 13 -40.64 -8.43 14.92
CA ASN A 13 -40.63 -7.10 14.31
C ASN A 13 -40.53 -6.03 15.39
N VAL A 14 -39.51 -5.16 15.27
CA VAL A 14 -39.27 -4.08 16.21
C VAL A 14 -39.25 -2.76 15.46
N ASP A 15 -40.23 -1.90 15.73
CA ASP A 15 -40.34 -0.56 15.14
C ASP A 15 -39.46 0.50 15.86
N GLY A 16 -38.43 0.09 16.53
CA GLY A 16 -37.58 0.97 17.31
C GLY A 16 -36.17 0.41 17.46
N THR A 17 -35.47 0.90 18.47
CA THR A 17 -34.13 0.42 18.77
C THR A 17 -34.16 -0.89 19.56
N THR A 18 -33.39 -1.89 19.13
CA THR A 18 -33.13 -3.11 19.90
C THR A 18 -31.69 -3.11 20.40
N THR A 19 -31.52 -3.30 21.71
CA THR A 19 -30.19 -3.49 22.32
C THR A 19 -30.04 -4.93 22.72
N LEU A 20 -28.97 -5.58 22.25
CA LEU A 20 -28.62 -6.94 22.56
C LEU A 20 -27.18 -6.99 23.06
N ASP A 21 -26.93 -7.61 24.22
CA ASP A 21 -25.58 -7.75 24.78
C ASP A 21 -24.71 -8.68 23.95
N ALA A 22 -25.30 -9.80 23.51
CA ALA A 22 -24.65 -10.75 22.59
C ALA A 22 -25.70 -11.34 21.64
N THR A 23 -25.35 -11.47 20.39
CA THR A 23 -26.22 -12.06 19.36
C THR A 23 -25.45 -13.11 18.57
N THR A 24 -26.01 -14.33 18.51
CA THR A 24 -25.57 -15.36 17.59
C THR A 24 -26.60 -15.52 16.48
N ILE A 25 -26.20 -15.31 15.23
CA ILE A 25 -27.03 -15.53 14.04
C ILE A 25 -26.53 -16.79 13.37
N ALA A 26 -27.37 -17.84 13.42
CA ALA A 26 -27.01 -19.16 12.84
C ALA A 26 -27.13 -19.19 11.30
N GLY A 27 -27.76 -18.18 10.71
CA GLY A 27 -27.88 -17.99 9.27
C GLY A 27 -27.31 -16.68 8.80
N ASP A 28 -27.84 -16.10 7.76
CA ASP A 28 -27.37 -14.83 7.18
C ASP A 28 -27.87 -13.62 7.98
N LEU A 29 -27.00 -12.63 8.19
CA LEU A 29 -27.42 -11.30 8.61
C LEU A 29 -27.66 -10.44 7.36
N THR A 30 -28.93 -10.13 7.07
CA THR A 30 -29.29 -9.23 5.99
C THR A 30 -29.57 -7.84 6.53
N VAL A 31 -28.77 -6.86 6.13
CA VAL A 31 -29.03 -5.43 6.34
C VAL A 31 -29.59 -4.87 5.04
N GLY A 32 -30.89 -4.61 4.97
CA GLY A 32 -31.60 -4.19 3.75
C GLY A 32 -31.03 -2.91 3.14
N SER A 33 -31.83 -1.86 3.04
CA SER A 33 -31.38 -0.55 2.45
C SER A 33 -30.62 0.34 3.44
N GLY A 34 -30.36 -0.12 4.67
CA GLY A 34 -29.64 0.60 5.70
C GLY A 34 -28.13 0.44 5.63
N GLN A 35 -27.45 1.05 6.61
CA GLN A 35 -26.01 0.91 6.82
C GLN A 35 -25.76 -0.09 7.94
N LEU A 36 -24.74 -0.94 7.78
CA LEU A 36 -24.20 -1.72 8.88
C LEU A 36 -23.05 -0.90 9.51
N ASN A 37 -23.32 -0.30 10.67
CA ASN A 37 -22.28 0.39 11.43
C ASN A 37 -21.66 -0.60 12.41
N ILE A 38 -20.39 -0.88 12.22
CA ILE A 38 -19.61 -1.78 13.07
C ILE A 38 -18.45 -0.98 13.61
N ASP A 39 -18.33 -0.85 14.93
CA ASP A 39 -17.25 -0.10 15.58
C ASP A 39 -15.87 -0.71 15.29
N ASN A 40 -15.82 -2.04 15.25
CA ASN A 40 -14.62 -2.77 14.89
C ASN A 40 -15.03 -3.92 13.97
N LEU A 41 -14.84 -3.75 12.68
CA LEU A 41 -15.13 -4.81 11.71
C LEU A 41 -14.16 -5.97 11.94
N ARG A 42 -14.65 -7.05 12.52
CA ARG A 42 -13.96 -8.33 12.58
C ARG A 42 -14.69 -9.33 11.71
N LEU A 43 -14.09 -9.69 10.59
CA LEU A 43 -14.53 -10.83 9.79
C LEU A 43 -13.79 -12.07 10.31
N ASP A 44 -14.53 -13.10 10.67
CA ASP A 44 -13.95 -14.36 11.10
C ASP A 44 -13.59 -15.20 9.86
N GLY A 45 -12.47 -15.94 9.93
CA GLY A 45 -11.97 -16.70 8.80
C GLY A 45 -11.05 -15.93 7.85
N ASN A 46 -10.65 -14.69 8.19
CA ASN A 46 -9.63 -13.88 7.49
C ASN A 46 -9.91 -13.55 6.02
N VAL A 47 -11.16 -13.66 5.56
CA VAL A 47 -11.50 -13.42 4.17
C VAL A 47 -12.61 -12.38 4.05
N LEU A 48 -12.33 -11.29 3.33
CA LEU A 48 -13.33 -10.40 2.76
C LEU A 48 -13.49 -10.74 1.29
N SER A 49 -14.63 -11.26 0.89
CA SER A 49 -14.86 -11.69 -0.49
C SER A 49 -16.19 -11.18 -1.05
N SER A 50 -16.24 -11.00 -2.39
CA SER A 50 -17.50 -10.80 -3.11
C SER A 50 -18.11 -12.14 -3.47
N THR A 51 -19.40 -12.31 -3.21
CA THR A 51 -20.17 -13.47 -3.64
C THR A 51 -20.76 -13.30 -5.06
N ASN A 52 -20.69 -12.09 -5.61
CA ASN A 52 -21.15 -11.82 -6.97
C ASN A 52 -20.09 -12.27 -7.98
N SER A 53 -20.51 -12.96 -9.03
CA SER A 53 -19.64 -13.29 -10.16
C SER A 53 -19.14 -12.00 -10.80
N ASN A 54 -17.81 -11.82 -10.89
CA ASN A 54 -17.16 -10.58 -11.37
C ASN A 54 -17.45 -9.32 -10.53
N GLY A 55 -17.92 -9.47 -9.30
CA GLY A 55 -18.14 -8.35 -8.39
C GLY A 55 -16.82 -7.82 -7.79
N SER A 56 -16.66 -6.51 -7.78
CA SER A 56 -15.51 -5.84 -7.14
C SER A 56 -15.76 -5.61 -5.65
N ILE A 57 -14.69 -5.63 -4.86
CA ILE A 57 -14.68 -5.12 -3.49
C ILE A 57 -14.09 -3.73 -3.53
N SER A 58 -14.83 -2.72 -3.08
CA SER A 58 -14.38 -1.34 -3.05
C SER A 58 -14.14 -0.90 -1.62
N LEU A 59 -12.93 -0.42 -1.33
CA LEU A 59 -12.55 0.21 -0.08
C LEU A 59 -12.44 1.71 -0.34
N LEU A 60 -13.44 2.47 0.11
CA LEU A 60 -13.56 3.90 -0.20
C LEU A 60 -13.48 4.72 1.09
N PRO A 61 -12.30 5.25 1.44
CA PRO A 61 -12.16 6.19 2.54
C PRO A 61 -12.97 7.45 2.29
N ASN A 62 -13.46 8.08 3.37
CA ASN A 62 -14.17 9.34 3.27
C ASN A 62 -13.18 10.52 3.27
N GLY A 63 -13.43 11.52 2.41
CA GLY A 63 -12.61 12.73 2.32
C GLY A 63 -11.18 12.45 1.83
N SER A 64 -10.19 12.92 2.59
CA SER A 64 -8.76 12.76 2.27
C SER A 64 -8.09 11.57 2.97
N GLY A 65 -8.89 10.63 3.50
CA GLY A 65 -8.35 9.45 4.16
C GLY A 65 -7.74 8.44 3.19
N ASP A 66 -6.85 7.58 3.70
CA ASP A 66 -6.19 6.51 2.95
C ASP A 66 -6.72 5.13 3.36
N VAL A 67 -6.52 4.13 2.51
CA VAL A 67 -6.59 2.72 2.89
C VAL A 67 -5.20 2.29 3.35
N VAL A 68 -5.05 2.04 4.64
CA VAL A 68 -3.78 1.58 5.22
C VAL A 68 -3.82 0.06 5.37
N ILE A 69 -2.82 -0.62 4.85
CA ILE A 69 -2.67 -2.07 4.94
C ILE A 69 -1.41 -2.36 5.77
N GLY A 70 -1.62 -3.01 6.90
CA GLY A 70 -0.56 -3.31 7.87
C GLY A 70 -0.50 -2.32 9.03
N ASP A 71 0.24 -2.69 10.05
CA ASP A 71 0.40 -1.95 11.31
C ASP A 71 1.85 -1.51 11.60
N GLY A 72 2.77 -1.66 10.63
CA GLY A 72 4.13 -1.16 10.81
C GLY A 72 5.23 -1.88 10.04
N THR A 73 5.75 -3.02 10.50
CA THR A 73 7.08 -3.49 10.06
C THR A 73 7.07 -4.67 9.08
N ASP A 74 6.15 -5.62 9.23
CA ASP A 74 6.25 -6.90 8.50
C ASP A 74 5.03 -7.24 7.63
N ASN A 75 4.23 -6.24 7.28
CA ASN A 75 3.01 -6.44 6.51
C ASN A 75 3.24 -6.10 5.02
N ASP A 76 2.92 -7.05 4.15
CA ASP A 76 2.97 -6.86 2.71
C ASP A 76 1.57 -6.85 2.09
N LEU A 77 1.41 -6.08 1.04
CA LEU A 77 0.31 -6.24 0.11
C LEU A 77 0.76 -7.18 -1.02
N GLN A 78 0.28 -8.44 -1.01
CA GLN A 78 0.51 -9.38 -2.09
C GLN A 78 -0.65 -9.34 -3.10
N VAL A 79 -0.35 -8.91 -4.32
CA VAL A 79 -1.31 -8.88 -5.42
C VAL A 79 -0.93 -9.96 -6.42
N LYS A 80 -1.83 -10.95 -6.64
CA LYS A 80 -1.60 -12.05 -7.60
C LYS A 80 -1.91 -11.68 -9.05
N GLY A 81 -2.49 -10.51 -9.28
CA GLY A 81 -2.72 -9.94 -10.59
C GLY A 81 -1.91 -8.66 -10.80
N ASP A 82 -2.31 -7.85 -11.74
CA ASP A 82 -1.68 -6.56 -12.02
C ASP A 82 -2.03 -5.51 -10.97
N VAL A 83 -1.09 -4.61 -10.69
CA VAL A 83 -1.32 -3.40 -9.90
C VAL A 83 -1.41 -2.22 -10.85
N ILE A 84 -2.58 -1.58 -10.92
CA ILE A 84 -2.79 -0.37 -11.68
C ILE A 84 -2.82 0.80 -10.70
N ALA A 85 -1.73 1.56 -10.65
CA ALA A 85 -1.59 2.71 -9.77
C ALA A 85 -1.30 3.97 -10.60
N PHE A 86 -2.00 5.06 -10.31
CA PHE A 86 -1.79 6.35 -10.93
C PHE A 86 -1.26 7.34 -9.91
N HIS A 87 -0.11 7.95 -10.21
CA HIS A 87 0.43 9.05 -9.43
C HIS A 87 0.09 10.39 -10.08
N SER A 88 -0.43 11.33 -9.30
CA SER A 88 -0.65 12.69 -9.77
C SER A 88 0.66 13.30 -10.26
N SER A 89 0.69 13.75 -11.51
CA SER A 89 1.89 14.33 -12.14
C SER A 89 1.57 15.55 -13.03
N ASP A 90 0.36 16.12 -12.91
CA ASP A 90 -0.03 17.31 -13.64
C ASP A 90 0.88 18.49 -13.23
N ILE A 91 1.32 19.26 -14.22
CA ILE A 91 2.17 20.46 -14.02
C ILE A 91 1.49 21.51 -13.14
N LYS A 92 0.15 21.57 -13.15
CA LYS A 92 -0.65 22.50 -12.33
C LYS A 92 -0.51 22.24 -10.82
N LEU A 93 -0.05 21.06 -10.43
CA LEU A 93 0.14 20.63 -9.05
C LEU A 93 1.61 20.76 -8.59
N LYS A 94 2.47 21.38 -9.41
CA LYS A 94 3.91 21.42 -9.17
C LYS A 94 4.43 22.85 -9.25
N GLU A 95 5.32 23.18 -8.34
CA GLU A 95 6.06 24.44 -8.30
C GLU A 95 7.58 24.18 -8.31
N ASN A 96 8.36 25.20 -8.64
CA ASN A 96 9.85 25.16 -8.61
C ASN A 96 10.43 23.97 -9.37
N ILE A 97 9.89 23.70 -10.56
CA ILE A 97 10.30 22.57 -11.39
C ILE A 97 11.71 22.84 -11.93
N THR A 98 12.67 22.03 -11.48
CA THR A 98 14.06 22.05 -11.96
C THR A 98 14.47 20.66 -12.45
N ARG A 99 15.36 20.64 -13.45
CA ARG A 99 15.97 19.38 -13.90
C ARG A 99 16.93 18.88 -12.84
N ILE A 100 17.04 17.54 -12.75
CA ILE A 100 18.02 16.91 -11.86
C ILE A 100 19.41 17.12 -12.50
N PRO A 101 20.32 17.83 -11.82
CA PRO A 101 21.68 18.01 -12.33
C PRO A 101 22.55 16.79 -12.01
N ASP A 102 23.61 16.60 -12.79
CA ASP A 102 24.64 15.56 -12.60
C ASP A 102 24.02 14.17 -12.42
N ALA A 103 23.02 13.87 -13.24
CA ALA A 103 22.21 12.68 -13.09
C ALA A 103 23.00 11.42 -13.45
N LEU A 104 23.90 11.49 -14.43
CA LEU A 104 24.77 10.38 -14.82
C LEU A 104 25.73 10.01 -13.68
N ASP A 105 26.36 11.02 -13.04
CA ASP A 105 27.24 10.80 -11.90
C ASP A 105 26.46 10.19 -10.72
N LYS A 106 25.26 10.69 -10.45
CA LYS A 106 24.38 10.14 -9.41
C LYS A 106 24.05 8.67 -9.63
N ILE A 107 23.64 8.29 -10.83
CA ILE A 107 23.35 6.89 -11.14
C ILE A 107 24.62 6.04 -11.11
N SER A 108 25.76 6.58 -11.56
CA SER A 108 27.04 5.87 -11.54
C SER A 108 27.57 5.62 -10.12
N SER A 109 27.10 6.36 -9.14
CA SER A 109 27.45 6.15 -7.73
C SER A 109 26.62 5.08 -7.02
N LEU A 110 25.55 4.59 -7.66
CA LEU A 110 24.73 3.48 -7.14
C LEU A 110 25.30 2.14 -7.57
N SER A 111 25.13 1.16 -6.70
CA SER A 111 25.41 -0.25 -7.01
C SER A 111 24.12 -1.06 -7.19
N GLY A 112 24.07 -1.87 -8.23
CA GLY A 112 23.10 -2.95 -8.36
C GLY A 112 23.66 -4.21 -7.71
N ASN A 113 22.95 -4.79 -6.74
CA ASN A 113 23.46 -5.88 -5.94
C ASN A 113 22.52 -7.09 -5.97
N THR A 114 23.10 -8.28 -5.87
CA THR A 114 22.41 -9.47 -5.36
C THR A 114 22.80 -9.67 -3.89
N TYR A 115 21.90 -10.12 -3.06
CA TYR A 115 22.11 -10.31 -1.64
C TYR A 115 21.24 -11.44 -1.10
N THR A 116 21.56 -11.94 0.08
CA THR A 116 20.74 -12.89 0.82
C THR A 116 20.19 -12.17 2.05
N TRP A 117 18.91 -12.35 2.35
CA TRP A 117 18.27 -11.77 3.54
C TRP A 117 18.84 -12.38 4.82
N ILE A 118 19.16 -11.52 5.79
CA ILE A 118 19.80 -11.90 7.07
C ILE A 118 18.85 -12.70 7.96
N GLU A 119 19.45 -13.38 8.95
CA GLU A 119 18.73 -14.04 10.04
C GLU A 119 17.79 -13.07 10.76
N GLY A 120 16.59 -13.54 11.10
CA GLY A 120 15.54 -12.74 11.75
C GLY A 120 14.68 -11.90 10.78
N HIS A 121 15.01 -11.84 9.50
CA HIS A 121 14.14 -11.22 8.49
C HIS A 121 13.11 -12.23 7.97
N LYS A 122 11.88 -11.79 7.62
CA LYS A 122 10.81 -12.67 7.11
C LYS A 122 11.17 -13.46 5.85
N TYR A 123 12.16 -13.00 5.09
CA TYR A 123 12.72 -13.66 3.92
C TYR A 123 14.09 -14.28 4.17
N GLU A 124 14.43 -14.54 5.44
CA GLU A 124 15.72 -15.12 5.84
C GLU A 124 16.18 -16.23 4.91
N GLY A 125 17.44 -16.15 4.48
CA GLY A 125 18.08 -17.14 3.61
C GLY A 125 17.65 -17.11 2.15
N GLN A 126 16.73 -16.23 1.74
CA GLN A 126 16.35 -16.06 0.34
C GLN A 126 17.28 -15.07 -0.35
N ASP A 127 17.66 -15.39 -1.59
CA ASP A 127 18.41 -14.48 -2.44
C ASP A 127 17.48 -13.48 -3.13
N ASP A 128 17.96 -12.24 -3.26
CA ASP A 128 17.21 -11.16 -3.89
C ASP A 128 18.15 -10.19 -4.61
N THR A 129 17.58 -9.22 -5.33
CA THR A 129 18.31 -8.22 -6.12
C THR A 129 17.77 -6.84 -5.86
N GLY A 130 18.65 -5.86 -5.68
CA GLY A 130 18.24 -4.48 -5.47
C GLY A 130 19.41 -3.52 -5.31
N VAL A 131 19.07 -2.29 -4.90
CA VAL A 131 20.02 -1.23 -4.57
C VAL A 131 20.09 -1.05 -3.05
N ILE A 132 21.14 -0.41 -2.56
CA ILE A 132 21.33 -0.10 -1.15
C ILE A 132 20.65 1.24 -0.82
N ALA A 133 19.74 1.23 0.15
CA ALA A 133 18.95 2.42 0.50
C ALA A 133 19.82 3.61 0.95
N GLN A 134 20.95 3.35 1.60
CA GLN A 134 21.89 4.38 2.04
C GLN A 134 22.62 5.05 0.85
N GLU A 135 22.94 4.31 -0.21
CA GLU A 135 23.48 4.87 -1.44
C GLU A 135 22.46 5.78 -2.13
N VAL A 136 21.20 5.32 -2.20
CA VAL A 136 20.10 6.11 -2.78
C VAL A 136 19.85 7.39 -1.96
N GLU A 137 19.90 7.32 -0.63
CA GLU A 137 19.77 8.49 0.24
C GLU A 137 20.90 9.50 0.03
N ALA A 138 22.13 9.03 -0.18
CA ALA A 138 23.30 9.86 -0.42
C ALA A 138 23.22 10.70 -1.72
N LEU A 139 22.33 10.37 -2.65
CA LEU A 139 22.06 11.19 -3.84
C LEU A 139 21.47 12.57 -3.48
N GLY A 140 20.94 12.75 -2.27
CA GLY A 140 20.38 14.01 -1.78
C GLY A 140 19.10 14.46 -2.50
N LEU A 141 18.44 13.56 -3.22
CA LEU A 141 17.20 13.85 -3.94
C LEU A 141 15.98 13.57 -3.07
N PRO A 142 14.95 14.44 -3.05
CA PRO A 142 13.79 14.26 -2.19
C PRO A 142 12.93 13.06 -2.61
N GLY A 143 12.41 12.34 -1.61
CA GLY A 143 11.39 11.33 -1.80
C GLY A 143 11.86 10.00 -2.38
N LEU A 144 13.15 9.76 -2.55
CA LEU A 144 13.71 8.48 -3.05
C LEU A 144 13.70 7.39 -1.98
N THR A 145 13.84 7.77 -0.72
CA THR A 145 13.89 6.84 0.40
C THR A 145 12.83 7.17 1.44
N THR A 146 12.51 6.20 2.28
CA THR A 146 11.69 6.35 3.47
C THR A 146 12.37 5.63 4.64
N THR A 147 12.14 6.12 5.86
CA THR A 147 12.57 5.43 7.08
C THR A 147 11.34 4.90 7.78
N ARG A 148 11.32 3.60 8.10
CA ARG A 148 10.26 2.94 8.86
C ARG A 148 10.39 3.24 10.35
N GLU A 149 9.38 2.87 11.14
CA GLU A 149 9.36 3.09 12.60
C GLU A 149 10.50 2.38 13.33
N ASP A 150 10.93 1.22 12.85
CA ASP A 150 12.07 0.45 13.37
C ASP A 150 13.43 1.02 12.97
N GLY A 151 13.46 2.10 12.19
CA GLY A 151 14.67 2.75 11.69
C GLY A 151 15.21 2.15 10.40
N THR A 152 14.65 1.07 9.88
CA THR A 152 15.05 0.51 8.58
C THR A 152 14.64 1.42 7.44
N LYS A 153 15.41 1.40 6.34
CA LYS A 153 15.18 2.24 5.17
C LYS A 153 14.57 1.45 4.02
N GLY A 154 13.62 2.08 3.34
CA GLY A 154 13.05 1.59 2.09
C GLY A 154 13.41 2.49 0.92
N VAL A 155 13.44 1.94 -0.29
CA VAL A 155 13.66 2.66 -1.54
C VAL A 155 12.35 2.71 -2.33
N ARG A 156 12.03 3.88 -2.85
CA ARG A 156 10.95 4.09 -3.82
C ARG A 156 11.53 3.96 -5.23
N TYR A 157 11.57 2.74 -5.73
CA TYR A 157 12.21 2.43 -7.02
C TYR A 157 11.64 3.24 -8.18
N GLU A 158 10.34 3.53 -8.18
CA GLU A 158 9.67 4.34 -9.21
C GLU A 158 10.20 5.79 -9.26
N LYS A 159 10.75 6.30 -8.16
CA LYS A 159 11.33 7.64 -8.09
C LYS A 159 12.74 7.73 -8.69
N LEU A 160 13.38 6.61 -8.96
CA LEU A 160 14.65 6.58 -9.69
C LEU A 160 14.46 6.81 -11.20
N ILE A 161 13.25 6.60 -11.73
CA ILE A 161 12.95 6.80 -13.16
C ILE A 161 13.32 8.22 -13.65
N PRO A 162 12.93 9.32 -13.00
CA PRO A 162 13.34 10.67 -13.43
C PRO A 162 14.87 10.87 -13.43
N VAL A 163 15.60 10.26 -12.49
CA VAL A 163 17.07 10.34 -12.45
C VAL A 163 17.66 9.61 -13.64
N LEU A 164 17.16 8.40 -13.95
CA LEU A 164 17.58 7.63 -15.13
C LEU A 164 17.30 8.37 -16.45
N ILE A 165 16.14 9.07 -16.55
CA ILE A 165 15.81 9.86 -17.72
C ILE A 165 16.86 10.95 -17.98
N GLU A 166 17.25 11.72 -16.96
CA GLU A 166 18.25 12.78 -17.13
C GLU A 166 19.66 12.18 -17.32
N ALA A 167 20.02 11.09 -16.61
CA ALA A 167 21.30 10.41 -16.82
C ALA A 167 21.48 9.90 -18.27
N ILE A 168 20.42 9.32 -18.86
CA ILE A 168 20.46 8.89 -20.28
C ILE A 168 20.67 10.07 -21.23
N LYS A 169 20.08 11.24 -20.93
CA LYS A 169 20.26 12.45 -21.76
C LYS A 169 21.67 13.00 -21.66
N GLU A 170 22.26 13.00 -20.45
CA GLU A 170 23.65 13.40 -20.22
C GLU A 170 24.60 12.47 -20.97
N LEU A 171 24.44 11.14 -20.79
CA LEU A 171 25.25 10.13 -21.52
C LEU A 171 25.13 10.29 -23.04
N LYS A 172 23.92 10.53 -23.55
CA LYS A 172 23.73 10.78 -24.98
C LYS A 172 24.50 12.01 -25.46
N ALA A 173 24.49 13.10 -24.70
CA ALA A 173 25.21 14.30 -25.04
C ALA A 173 26.73 14.08 -25.11
N GLU A 174 27.30 13.31 -24.15
CA GLU A 174 28.72 12.93 -24.18
C GLU A 174 29.08 12.08 -25.39
N ILE A 175 28.25 11.08 -25.73
CA ILE A 175 28.44 10.25 -26.92
C ILE A 175 28.40 11.11 -28.20
N ASP A 176 27.50 12.07 -28.31
CA ASP A 176 27.40 12.95 -29.49
C ASP A 176 28.62 13.88 -29.64
N ILE A 177 29.29 14.23 -28.54
CA ILE A 177 30.57 14.96 -28.56
C ILE A 177 31.70 14.06 -29.09
N LEU A 178 31.75 12.81 -28.61
CA LEU A 178 32.81 11.87 -29.01
C LEU A 178 32.74 11.40 -30.48
N LYS A 179 31.55 11.57 -31.10
CA LYS A 179 31.34 11.20 -32.53
C LYS A 179 31.67 12.31 -33.53
N LYS A 180 32.04 13.49 -33.05
CA LYS A 180 32.45 14.64 -33.88
C LYS A 180 33.95 14.66 -34.11
#